data_82188a0414d2977e6d3004bb826434d1
#
_entry.id   82188a0414d2977e6d3004bb826434d1
#
_cell.length_a   1.000
_cell.length_b   1.000
_cell.length_c   1.000
_cell.angle_alpha   90.00
_cell.angle_beta   90.00
_cell.angle_gamma   90.00
#
_symmetry.space_group_name_H-M   'P 1'
#
loop_
_entity.id
_entity.type
_entity.pdbx_description
1 polymer ?
#
loop_
_entity_poly.entity_id
_entity_poly.type
_entity_poly.pdbx_seq_one_letter_code
_entity_poly.pdbx_strand_id
1 'polypeptide(L)'
;MAEKNNDVGAESKQPLLDIALKGLKRTIPQLEQMDGNSLRENFQEMASGNGPLRSLMTNLQNLNKIPEAKQLNDYVTTLTNIQVGVARFSQWGTCGGEVERWIDKASTHELTLAVKKIHVIAKELKNVTAELEKIEAGAPMPQTMSGPTLGLARFAVSSIPINQQTQVKLSDGMPVPVNTLTFDGKPVALAGSYPKNTPDALEAHMKMLLEKECSCLVVLTSEDQMQAKQLPPYFRGSYTFGEVHTNSQKVSSASQGGAIDQYNMHLSCGEKQYTIPVLHVKNWSDHQPLPSTDQLEYLADRVKNSNQNGAPGRSSSDKYLPMIHCLDGVGRTGTMAAALVLKDNPHSNLEQVRADFRDSRNNRMLEDASQFVQLKAMQAQLLMTTAS
;
A
#
# COMPACT_ATOMS: atom_id res chain seq x y z
N MET A 1 38.32 14.23 28.68
CA MET A 1 38.31 12.94 27.97
C MET A 1 37.20 13.02 26.93
N ALA A 2 37.56 13.14 25.67
CA ALA A 2 36.60 13.26 24.58
C ALA A 2 36.26 11.86 24.09
N GLU A 3 34.98 11.51 24.13
CA GLU A 3 34.47 10.28 23.54
C GLU A 3 34.57 10.38 22.01
N LYS A 4 35.36 9.51 21.44
CA LYS A 4 35.38 9.24 20.00
C LYS A 4 34.10 8.43 19.66
N ASN A 5 33.09 9.06 19.09
CA ASN A 5 32.03 8.35 18.39
C ASN A 5 32.64 7.68 17.15
N ASN A 6 32.67 6.37 17.14
CA ASN A 6 33.03 5.55 16.00
C ASN A 6 31.93 5.60 14.97
N ASP A 7 32.09 6.41 13.97
CA ASP A 7 31.30 6.41 12.75
C ASP A 7 31.85 5.33 11.78
N VAL A 8 31.60 4.06 12.09
CA VAL A 8 32.06 2.90 11.30
C VAL A 8 31.01 2.39 10.31
N GLY A 9 29.83 3.05 10.24
CA GLY A 9 28.67 2.52 9.48
C GLY A 9 28.53 3.01 8.05
N ALA A 10 29.11 4.12 7.66
CA ALA A 10 28.84 4.78 6.37
C ALA A 10 29.70 4.28 5.20
N GLU A 11 30.96 3.92 5.46
CA GLU A 11 31.91 3.55 4.38
C GLU A 11 31.67 2.18 3.73
N SER A 12 30.93 1.24 4.37
CA SER A 12 30.70 -0.10 3.79
C SER A 12 29.47 -0.22 2.90
N LYS A 13 28.60 0.79 2.86
CA LYS A 13 27.28 0.73 2.17
C LYS A 13 27.34 1.22 0.72
N GLN A 14 28.15 2.22 0.43
CA GLN A 14 28.32 2.80 -0.89
C GLN A 14 28.73 1.77 -1.96
N PRO A 15 29.67 0.84 -1.71
CA PRO A 15 30.05 -0.19 -2.68
C PRO A 15 28.90 -1.14 -3.06
N LEU A 16 27.99 -1.47 -2.14
CA LEU A 16 26.88 -2.37 -2.41
C LEU A 16 25.81 -1.71 -3.30
N LEU A 17 25.55 -0.42 -3.08
CA LEU A 17 24.61 0.35 -3.91
C LEU A 17 25.14 0.47 -5.35
N ASP A 18 26.41 0.81 -5.53
CA ASP A 18 27.07 0.87 -6.85
C ASP A 18 27.03 -0.48 -7.57
N ILE A 19 27.28 -1.58 -6.87
CA ILE A 19 27.20 -2.94 -7.43
C ILE A 19 25.77 -3.25 -7.87
N ALA A 20 24.75 -2.92 -7.07
CA ALA A 20 23.35 -3.15 -7.40
C ALA A 20 22.93 -2.32 -8.61
N LEU A 21 23.29 -1.02 -8.68
CA LEU A 21 23.00 -0.14 -9.81
C LEU A 21 23.63 -0.65 -11.10
N LYS A 22 24.92 -1.00 -11.09
CA LYS A 22 25.61 -1.57 -12.27
C LYS A 22 24.96 -2.87 -12.73
N GLY A 23 24.57 -3.71 -11.76
CA GLY A 23 23.86 -4.96 -12.04
C GLY A 23 22.52 -4.72 -12.72
N LEU A 24 21.69 -3.83 -12.19
CA LEU A 24 20.38 -3.49 -12.73
C LEU A 24 20.49 -2.87 -14.13
N LYS A 25 21.38 -1.88 -14.33
CA LYS A 25 21.62 -1.23 -15.64
C LYS A 25 22.00 -2.23 -16.74
N ARG A 26 22.71 -3.30 -16.39
CA ARG A 26 23.06 -4.38 -17.34
C ARG A 26 21.90 -5.33 -17.58
N THR A 27 21.15 -5.67 -16.55
CA THR A 27 20.11 -6.72 -16.60
C THR A 27 18.82 -6.24 -17.26
N ILE A 28 18.40 -4.99 -17.00
CA ILE A 28 17.13 -4.44 -17.49
C ILE A 28 17.02 -4.50 -19.02
N PRO A 29 18.00 -4.04 -19.82
CA PRO A 29 17.89 -4.13 -21.28
C PRO A 29 17.78 -5.55 -21.81
N GLN A 30 18.44 -6.51 -21.15
CA GLN A 30 18.36 -7.92 -21.54
C GLN A 30 16.97 -8.51 -21.27
N LEU A 31 16.33 -8.12 -20.17
CA LEU A 31 14.96 -8.53 -19.84
C LEU A 31 13.94 -7.90 -20.83
N GLU A 32 14.17 -6.68 -21.27
CA GLU A 32 13.30 -5.97 -22.22
C GLU A 32 13.37 -6.53 -23.65
N GLN A 33 14.49 -7.11 -24.03
CA GLN A 33 14.71 -7.73 -25.33
C GLN A 33 14.27 -9.20 -25.41
N MET A 34 13.88 -9.77 -24.27
CA MET A 34 13.45 -11.17 -24.20
C MET A 34 12.14 -11.36 -24.97
N ASP A 35 12.03 -12.45 -25.73
CA ASP A 35 10.82 -12.90 -26.40
C ASP A 35 10.50 -14.36 -26.06
N GLY A 36 9.35 -14.87 -26.53
CA GLY A 36 8.91 -16.23 -26.23
C GLY A 36 9.81 -17.32 -26.83
N ASN A 37 10.41 -17.06 -27.97
CA ASN A 37 11.32 -18.04 -28.60
C ASN A 37 12.65 -18.05 -27.85
N SER A 38 13.23 -16.87 -27.58
CA SER A 38 14.44 -16.75 -26.75
C SER A 38 14.26 -17.42 -25.39
N LEU A 39 13.10 -17.24 -24.76
CA LEU A 39 12.82 -17.87 -23.46
C LEU A 39 12.81 -19.38 -23.55
N ARG A 40 12.29 -19.98 -24.65
CA ARG A 40 12.28 -21.43 -24.86
C ARG A 40 13.66 -21.98 -25.20
N GLU A 41 14.35 -21.34 -26.16
CA GLU A 41 15.58 -21.87 -26.71
C GLU A 41 16.78 -21.70 -25.77
N ASN A 42 16.79 -20.62 -24.98
CA ASN A 42 17.95 -20.19 -24.21
C ASN A 42 17.69 -20.13 -22.69
N PHE A 43 16.61 -20.77 -22.18
CA PHE A 43 16.24 -20.67 -20.77
C PHE A 43 17.38 -21.03 -19.82
N GLN A 44 18.09 -22.12 -20.10
CA GLN A 44 19.20 -22.58 -19.26
C GLN A 44 20.31 -21.53 -19.17
N GLU A 45 20.67 -20.92 -20.32
CA GLU A 45 21.66 -19.86 -20.36
C GLU A 45 21.18 -18.62 -19.62
N MET A 46 19.90 -18.22 -19.79
CA MET A 46 19.30 -17.09 -19.12
C MET A 46 19.20 -17.27 -17.61
N ALA A 47 18.98 -18.51 -17.14
CA ALA A 47 18.78 -18.85 -15.73
C ALA A 47 20.09 -19.21 -15.01
N SER A 48 21.22 -19.36 -15.71
CA SER A 48 22.51 -19.77 -15.15
C SER A 48 23.59 -18.69 -15.30
N GLY A 49 24.67 -18.83 -14.57
CA GLY A 49 25.84 -17.97 -14.67
C GLY A 49 25.53 -16.46 -14.57
N ASN A 50 25.84 -15.73 -15.64
CA ASN A 50 25.59 -14.29 -15.81
C ASN A 50 24.32 -14.01 -16.64
N GLY A 51 23.49 -14.99 -16.87
CA GLY A 51 22.25 -14.81 -17.62
C GLY A 51 21.29 -13.81 -16.95
N PRO A 52 20.38 -13.18 -17.73
CA PRO A 52 19.57 -12.07 -17.25
C PRO A 52 18.64 -12.46 -16.10
N LEU A 53 18.10 -13.66 -16.08
CA LEU A 53 17.21 -14.13 -15.03
C LEU A 53 17.98 -14.43 -13.73
N ARG A 54 19.17 -15.00 -13.83
CA ARG A 54 20.06 -15.22 -12.68
C ARG A 54 20.58 -13.90 -12.12
N SER A 55 20.98 -12.99 -13.02
CA SER A 55 21.44 -11.65 -12.66
C SER A 55 20.34 -10.85 -11.96
N LEU A 56 19.09 -10.96 -12.39
CA LEU A 56 17.94 -10.39 -11.72
C LEU A 56 17.88 -10.84 -10.26
N MET A 57 17.90 -12.17 -10.02
CA MET A 57 17.83 -12.70 -8.66
C MET A 57 19.00 -12.23 -7.78
N THR A 58 20.21 -12.20 -8.33
CA THR A 58 21.40 -11.72 -7.61
C THR A 58 21.27 -10.23 -7.24
N ASN A 59 20.79 -9.41 -8.18
CA ASN A 59 20.59 -7.98 -7.93
C ASN A 59 19.53 -7.73 -6.85
N LEU A 60 18.43 -8.49 -6.85
CA LEU A 60 17.40 -8.43 -5.81
C LEU A 60 17.95 -8.81 -4.45
N GLN A 61 18.77 -9.87 -4.37
CA GLN A 61 19.43 -10.27 -3.12
C GLN A 61 20.41 -9.21 -2.62
N ASN A 62 21.10 -8.50 -3.51
CA ASN A 62 22.00 -7.41 -3.15
C ASN A 62 21.23 -6.18 -2.65
N LEU A 63 20.11 -5.83 -3.27
CA LEU A 63 19.23 -4.77 -2.81
C LEU A 63 18.74 -5.02 -1.37
N ASN A 64 18.46 -6.27 -1.01
CA ASN A 64 18.05 -6.66 0.35
C ASN A 64 19.10 -6.33 1.43
N LYS A 65 20.35 -6.16 1.04
CA LYS A 65 21.46 -5.84 1.95
C LYS A 65 21.66 -4.34 2.15
N ILE A 66 20.96 -3.52 1.37
CA ILE A 66 21.08 -2.05 1.41
C ILE A 66 19.90 -1.50 2.21
N PRO A 67 20.08 -0.96 3.43
CA PRO A 67 18.99 -0.50 4.28
C PRO A 67 18.15 0.59 3.64
N GLU A 68 18.79 1.51 2.92
CA GLU A 68 18.14 2.61 2.21
C GLU A 68 17.29 2.12 1.03
N ALA A 69 17.68 0.99 0.42
CA ALA A 69 16.96 0.35 -0.66
C ALA A 69 15.90 -0.66 -0.16
N LYS A 70 15.80 -0.90 1.14
CA LYS A 70 14.90 -1.92 1.69
C LYS A 70 13.44 -1.73 1.26
N GLN A 71 12.96 -0.50 1.24
CA GLN A 71 11.60 -0.20 0.79
C GLN A 71 11.42 -0.46 -0.72
N LEU A 72 12.42 -0.09 -1.53
CA LEU A 72 12.44 -0.38 -2.96
C LEU A 72 12.55 -1.87 -3.22
N ASN A 73 13.26 -2.57 -2.36
CA ASN A 73 13.46 -4.00 -2.45
C ASN A 73 12.21 -4.81 -2.11
N ASP A 74 11.44 -4.42 -1.10
CA ASP A 74 10.13 -5.02 -0.82
C ASP A 74 9.22 -4.90 -2.05
N TYR A 75 9.25 -3.76 -2.73
CA TYR A 75 8.57 -3.54 -4.00
C TYR A 75 9.04 -4.50 -5.10
N VAL A 76 10.35 -4.61 -5.30
CA VAL A 76 10.95 -5.50 -6.31
C VAL A 76 10.74 -6.98 -5.95
N THR A 77 10.87 -7.35 -4.68
CA THR A 77 10.58 -8.71 -4.19
C THR A 77 9.11 -9.09 -4.44
N THR A 78 8.20 -8.17 -4.23
CA THR A 78 6.78 -8.39 -4.53
C THR A 78 6.54 -8.57 -6.03
N LEU A 79 7.20 -7.80 -6.90
CA LEU A 79 7.16 -7.99 -8.35
C LEU A 79 7.66 -9.38 -8.77
N THR A 80 8.73 -9.86 -8.17
CA THR A 80 9.27 -11.19 -8.46
C THR A 80 8.42 -12.33 -7.91
N ASN A 81 7.64 -12.08 -6.87
CA ASN A 81 6.69 -13.03 -6.30
C ASN A 81 5.34 -13.05 -7.04
N ILE A 82 5.09 -12.11 -7.96
CA ILE A 82 3.91 -12.17 -8.82
C ILE A 82 4.00 -13.49 -9.60
N GLN A 83 2.99 -14.31 -9.39
CA GLN A 83 2.86 -15.58 -10.14
C GLN A 83 2.67 -15.24 -11.61
N VAL A 84 3.69 -15.48 -12.38
CA VAL A 84 3.68 -15.32 -13.85
C VAL A 84 3.03 -16.54 -14.51
N GLY A 85 2.05 -17.23 -13.95
CA GLY A 85 1.56 -18.50 -14.50
C GLY A 85 2.66 -19.58 -14.77
N VAL A 86 3.89 -19.22 -14.53
CA VAL A 86 5.14 -20.00 -14.57
C VAL A 86 5.68 -19.92 -13.17
N ALA A 87 6.29 -20.94 -12.65
CA ALA A 87 6.87 -21.05 -11.33
C ALA A 87 7.43 -19.70 -10.81
N ARG A 88 7.27 -19.45 -9.53
CA ARG A 88 7.73 -18.22 -8.87
C ARG A 88 9.16 -17.91 -9.27
N PHE A 89 9.43 -16.70 -9.75
CA PHE A 89 10.78 -16.25 -10.09
C PHE A 89 11.80 -16.48 -8.97
N SER A 90 11.36 -16.33 -7.71
CA SER A 90 12.16 -16.62 -6.53
C SER A 90 12.56 -18.09 -6.35
N GLN A 91 11.91 -19.01 -7.02
CA GLN A 91 12.17 -20.46 -6.94
C GLN A 91 13.01 -21.01 -8.11
N TRP A 92 13.37 -20.18 -9.08
CA TRP A 92 14.16 -20.64 -10.24
C TRP A 92 15.51 -21.26 -9.87
N GLY A 93 16.11 -20.83 -8.76
CA GLY A 93 17.36 -21.42 -8.26
C GLY A 93 17.19 -22.78 -7.57
N THR A 94 15.94 -23.13 -7.16
CA THR A 94 15.64 -24.35 -6.39
C THR A 94 14.76 -25.34 -7.16
N CYS A 95 14.02 -24.87 -8.19
CA CYS A 95 13.06 -25.67 -8.96
C CYS A 95 13.43 -25.80 -10.45
N GLY A 96 14.70 -25.68 -10.81
CA GLY A 96 15.18 -25.63 -12.21
C GLY A 96 14.52 -26.65 -13.15
N GLY A 97 14.42 -27.89 -12.75
CA GLY A 97 13.83 -28.95 -13.59
C GLY A 97 12.31 -28.89 -13.78
N GLU A 98 11.56 -28.18 -12.95
CA GLU A 98 10.10 -28.03 -13.10
C GLU A 98 9.76 -26.89 -14.05
N VAL A 99 10.46 -25.78 -13.95
CA VAL A 99 10.29 -24.61 -14.85
C VAL A 99 10.72 -25.00 -16.27
N GLU A 100 11.82 -25.72 -16.40
CA GLU A 100 12.31 -26.21 -17.67
C GLU A 100 11.27 -27.12 -18.35
N ARG A 101 10.75 -28.11 -17.63
CA ARG A 101 9.68 -28.99 -18.12
C ARG A 101 8.40 -28.26 -18.50
N TRP A 102 8.11 -27.12 -17.81
CA TRP A 102 6.98 -26.29 -18.19
C TRP A 102 7.27 -25.53 -19.49
N ILE A 103 8.44 -24.89 -19.61
CA ILE A 103 8.83 -24.11 -20.80
C ILE A 103 8.80 -24.99 -22.06
N ASP A 104 9.28 -26.23 -21.95
CA ASP A 104 9.26 -27.19 -23.05
C ASP A 104 7.84 -27.51 -23.52
N LYS A 105 6.88 -27.55 -22.62
CA LYS A 105 5.48 -27.90 -22.88
C LYS A 105 4.55 -26.69 -23.11
N ALA A 106 4.97 -25.50 -22.73
CA ALA A 106 4.14 -24.32 -22.82
C ALA A 106 3.79 -23.96 -24.27
N SER A 107 2.57 -23.54 -24.49
CA SER A 107 2.15 -23.00 -25.79
C SER A 107 2.85 -21.65 -26.07
N THR A 108 2.90 -21.27 -27.33
CA THR A 108 3.43 -19.94 -27.74
C THR A 108 2.69 -18.81 -27.02
N HIS A 109 1.39 -18.96 -26.80
CA HIS A 109 0.59 -17.97 -26.08
C HIS A 109 1.03 -17.84 -24.60
N GLU A 110 1.24 -18.95 -23.90
CA GLU A 110 1.69 -18.96 -22.50
C GLU A 110 3.10 -18.33 -22.36
N LEU A 111 4.02 -18.65 -23.28
CA LEU A 111 5.34 -18.04 -23.31
C LEU A 111 5.26 -16.52 -23.57
N THR A 112 4.38 -16.11 -24.47
CA THR A 112 4.15 -14.66 -24.73
C THR A 112 3.64 -13.94 -23.49
N LEU A 113 2.73 -14.55 -22.73
CA LEU A 113 2.25 -14.00 -21.47
C LEU A 113 3.35 -13.94 -20.42
N ALA A 114 4.20 -14.97 -20.32
CA ALA A 114 5.35 -14.97 -19.42
C ALA A 114 6.32 -13.83 -19.74
N VAL A 115 6.66 -13.65 -21.02
CA VAL A 115 7.54 -12.56 -21.48
C VAL A 115 6.94 -11.19 -21.23
N LYS A 116 5.64 -10.99 -21.48
CA LYS A 116 4.98 -9.70 -21.16
C LYS A 116 5.13 -9.34 -19.68
N LYS A 117 5.07 -10.32 -18.79
CA LYS A 117 5.26 -10.08 -17.35
C LYS A 117 6.71 -9.79 -17.01
N ILE A 118 7.68 -10.44 -17.68
CA ILE A 118 9.11 -10.11 -17.55
C ILE A 118 9.34 -8.65 -17.98
N HIS A 119 8.74 -8.20 -19.08
CA HIS A 119 8.83 -6.80 -19.53
C HIS A 119 8.24 -5.80 -18.52
N VAL A 120 7.12 -6.16 -17.87
CA VAL A 120 6.57 -5.34 -16.77
C VAL A 120 7.58 -5.22 -15.62
N ILE A 121 8.20 -6.34 -15.22
CA ILE A 121 9.24 -6.33 -14.18
C ILE A 121 10.41 -5.45 -14.61
N ALA A 122 10.90 -5.57 -15.84
CA ALA A 122 12.00 -4.75 -16.36
C ALA A 122 11.65 -3.24 -16.31
N LYS A 123 10.43 -2.87 -16.68
CA LYS A 123 9.96 -1.49 -16.61
C LYS A 123 9.96 -0.96 -15.17
N GLU A 124 9.46 -1.74 -14.22
CA GLU A 124 9.47 -1.33 -12.82
C GLU A 124 10.87 -1.27 -12.22
N LEU A 125 11.77 -2.14 -12.65
CA LEU A 125 13.20 -2.06 -12.28
C LEU A 125 13.86 -0.77 -12.76
N LYS A 126 13.44 -0.21 -13.89
CA LYS A 126 13.90 1.13 -14.33
C LYS A 126 13.54 2.21 -13.32
N ASN A 127 12.30 2.19 -12.82
CA ASN A 127 11.87 3.14 -11.81
C ASN A 127 12.68 2.98 -10.52
N VAL A 128 12.89 1.74 -10.06
CA VAL A 128 13.74 1.43 -8.90
C VAL A 128 15.17 1.94 -9.11
N THR A 129 15.73 1.71 -10.30
CA THR A 129 17.10 2.17 -10.64
C THR A 129 17.20 3.69 -10.57
N ALA A 130 16.22 4.41 -11.10
CA ALA A 130 16.18 5.88 -11.04
C ALA A 130 16.11 6.42 -9.60
N GLU A 131 15.36 5.76 -8.71
CA GLU A 131 15.33 6.14 -7.28
C GLU A 131 16.66 5.85 -6.58
N LEU A 132 17.29 4.71 -6.88
CA LEU A 132 18.61 4.36 -6.33
C LEU A 132 19.70 5.35 -6.81
N GLU A 133 19.63 5.81 -8.05
CA GLU A 133 20.54 6.84 -8.59
C GLU A 133 20.39 8.18 -7.84
N LYS A 134 19.18 8.55 -7.47
CA LYS A 134 18.96 9.74 -6.64
C LYS A 134 19.60 9.57 -5.25
N ILE A 135 19.48 8.39 -4.65
CA ILE A 135 20.12 8.07 -3.36
C ILE A 135 21.64 8.12 -3.51
N GLU A 136 22.22 7.54 -4.56
CA GLU A 136 23.64 7.55 -4.84
C GLU A 136 24.17 8.97 -5.04
N ALA A 137 23.42 9.81 -5.74
CA ALA A 137 23.78 11.21 -5.98
C ALA A 137 23.69 12.09 -4.73
N GLY A 138 23.36 11.52 -3.54
CA GLY A 138 23.19 12.28 -2.32
C GLY A 138 22.00 13.26 -2.38
N ALA A 139 21.08 13.05 -3.31
CA ALA A 139 19.84 13.80 -3.30
C ALA A 139 19.18 13.58 -1.93
N PRO A 140 18.75 14.66 -1.22
CA PRO A 140 18.05 14.47 0.01
C PRO A 140 16.84 13.57 -0.27
N MET A 141 16.78 12.44 0.43
CA MET A 141 15.52 11.70 0.52
C MET A 141 14.43 12.73 0.80
N PRO A 142 13.27 12.69 0.12
CA PRO A 142 12.19 13.60 0.43
C PRO A 142 12.10 13.65 1.95
N GLN A 143 12.32 14.83 2.52
CA GLN A 143 12.38 14.95 3.98
C GLN A 143 11.04 14.43 4.49
N THR A 144 11.06 13.20 5.00
CA THR A 144 9.93 12.64 5.72
C THR A 144 9.75 13.53 6.92
N MET A 145 8.82 14.48 6.80
CA MET A 145 8.57 15.44 7.85
C MET A 145 8.02 14.69 9.06
N SER A 146 8.89 14.45 10.02
CA SER A 146 8.53 13.84 11.29
C SER A 146 7.91 14.89 12.18
N GLY A 147 6.60 14.87 12.31
CA GLY A 147 5.91 15.69 13.31
C GLY A 147 5.87 15.04 14.68
N PRO A 148 5.77 15.81 15.76
CA PRO A 148 5.54 15.29 17.09
C PRO A 148 4.17 14.61 17.12
N THR A 149 4.12 13.32 17.12
CA THR A 149 2.89 12.52 17.28
C THR A 149 2.70 12.10 18.73
N LEU A 150 2.95 12.98 19.66
CA LEU A 150 2.57 12.99 21.08
C LEU A 150 2.22 11.60 21.72
N GLY A 151 2.90 10.53 21.32
CA GLY A 151 2.63 9.19 21.84
C GLY A 151 1.34 8.52 21.32
N LEU A 152 0.56 9.21 20.48
CA LEU A 152 -0.69 8.68 19.92
C LEU A 152 -0.46 7.73 18.75
N ALA A 153 0.66 7.86 18.04
CA ALA A 153 0.99 6.98 16.92
C ALA A 153 1.34 5.56 17.41
N ARG A 154 0.83 4.56 16.69
CA ARG A 154 1.13 3.15 16.94
C ARG A 154 2.61 2.83 16.70
N PHE A 155 3.17 3.42 15.66
CA PHE A 155 4.55 3.21 15.24
C PHE A 155 5.41 4.43 15.55
N ALA A 156 6.69 4.21 15.76
CA ALA A 156 7.63 5.31 15.86
C ALA A 156 7.63 6.14 14.57
N VAL A 157 7.75 7.46 14.69
CA VAL A 157 7.77 8.37 13.53
C VAL A 157 8.89 8.04 12.56
N SER A 158 9.99 7.47 13.05
CA SER A 158 11.07 6.94 12.20
C SER A 158 10.66 5.75 11.33
N SER A 159 9.61 5.01 11.71
CA SER A 159 9.12 3.85 10.96
C SER A 159 7.99 4.23 10.02
N ILE A 160 7.05 5.07 10.48
CA ILE A 160 5.91 5.58 9.69
C ILE A 160 5.83 7.09 9.87
N PRO A 161 6.56 7.85 9.06
CA PRO A 161 6.54 9.31 9.12
C PRO A 161 5.15 9.87 8.81
N ILE A 162 4.83 11.00 9.40
CA ILE A 162 3.57 11.72 9.19
C ILE A 162 3.90 13.11 8.66
N ASN A 163 3.35 13.48 7.51
CA ASN A 163 3.53 14.79 6.95
C ASN A 163 2.77 15.82 7.79
N GLN A 164 3.48 16.78 8.37
CA GLN A 164 2.91 17.84 9.24
C GLN A 164 1.95 18.78 8.51
N GLN A 165 2.17 19.03 7.21
CA GLN A 165 1.35 19.97 6.43
C GLN A 165 -0.06 19.45 6.20
N THR A 166 -0.20 18.14 6.02
CA THR A 166 -1.49 17.47 5.77
C THR A 166 -2.04 16.75 7.00
N GLN A 167 -1.30 16.84 8.13
CA GLN A 167 -1.69 16.20 9.39
C GLN A 167 -3.00 16.77 9.91
N VAL A 168 -3.92 15.88 10.21
CA VAL A 168 -5.21 16.23 10.80
C VAL A 168 -5.01 16.71 12.24
N LYS A 169 -5.71 17.81 12.57
CA LYS A 169 -5.75 18.35 13.93
C LYS A 169 -7.19 18.37 14.43
N LEU A 170 -7.35 18.10 15.72
CA LEU A 170 -8.61 18.27 16.44
C LEU A 170 -8.94 19.76 16.61
N SER A 171 -10.14 20.06 17.07
CA SER A 171 -10.61 21.43 17.28
C SER A 171 -9.80 22.21 18.31
N ASP A 172 -9.19 21.51 19.27
CA ASP A 172 -8.26 22.08 20.27
C ASP A 172 -6.84 22.28 19.74
N GLY A 173 -6.59 21.97 18.46
CA GLY A 173 -5.27 22.04 17.81
C GLY A 173 -4.39 20.80 18.00
N MET A 174 -4.83 19.78 18.75
CA MET A 174 -4.06 18.56 18.97
C MET A 174 -3.88 17.77 17.67
N PRO A 175 -2.65 17.48 17.24
CA PRO A 175 -2.40 16.71 16.03
C PRO A 175 -2.64 15.23 16.30
N VAL A 176 -3.35 14.55 15.36
CA VAL A 176 -3.57 13.10 15.37
C VAL A 176 -2.70 12.42 14.30
N PRO A 177 -2.37 11.10 14.44
CA PRO A 177 -1.50 10.39 13.49
C PRO A 177 -2.24 10.00 12.20
N VAL A 178 -2.92 10.95 11.60
CA VAL A 178 -3.74 10.85 10.40
C VAL A 178 -3.40 11.99 9.45
N ASN A 179 -3.33 11.71 8.15
CA ASN A 179 -3.15 12.72 7.12
C ASN A 179 -4.36 12.80 6.20
N THR A 180 -4.60 13.95 5.62
CA THR A 180 -5.48 14.09 4.46
C THR A 180 -4.70 13.70 3.21
N LEU A 181 -5.14 12.66 2.51
CA LEU A 181 -4.62 12.32 1.18
C LEU A 181 -5.27 13.22 0.15
N THR A 182 -4.46 13.75 -0.75
CA THR A 182 -4.92 14.59 -1.87
C THR A 182 -4.49 14.00 -3.19
N PHE A 183 -5.28 14.18 -4.22
CA PHE A 183 -4.94 13.91 -5.60
C PHE A 183 -5.37 15.10 -6.46
N ASP A 184 -4.46 15.62 -7.29
CA ASP A 184 -4.68 16.83 -8.10
C ASP A 184 -5.21 18.00 -7.26
N GLY A 185 -4.62 18.21 -6.08
CA GLY A 185 -5.00 19.24 -5.11
C GLY A 185 -6.35 19.03 -4.40
N LYS A 186 -7.09 17.97 -4.71
CA LYS A 186 -8.39 17.68 -4.09
C LYS A 186 -8.26 16.61 -2.99
N PRO A 187 -8.90 16.77 -1.85
CA PRO A 187 -8.90 15.77 -0.79
C PRO A 187 -9.68 14.52 -1.22
N VAL A 188 -9.09 13.34 -0.94
CA VAL A 188 -9.64 12.03 -1.31
C VAL A 188 -10.10 11.25 -0.06
N ALA A 189 -9.25 11.18 0.96
CA ALA A 189 -9.51 10.41 2.16
C ALA A 189 -8.66 10.90 3.34
N LEU A 190 -9.06 10.58 4.55
CA LEU A 190 -8.22 10.58 5.73
C LEU A 190 -7.51 9.23 5.85
N ALA A 191 -6.20 9.22 6.02
CA ALA A 191 -5.38 8.02 6.08
C ALA A 191 -4.57 7.93 7.36
N GLY A 192 -4.67 6.82 8.07
CA GLY A 192 -3.97 6.58 9.32
C GLY A 192 -3.51 5.14 9.49
N SER A 193 -2.69 4.90 10.51
CA SER A 193 -2.42 3.57 11.03
C SER A 193 -3.59 3.11 11.90
N TYR A 194 -3.68 1.80 12.17
CA TYR A 194 -4.57 1.30 13.22
C TYR A 194 -4.29 2.06 14.52
N PRO A 195 -5.28 2.57 15.24
CA PRO A 195 -5.04 3.37 16.45
C PRO A 195 -4.25 2.56 17.49
N LYS A 196 -3.35 3.23 18.20
CA LYS A 196 -2.59 2.61 19.28
C LYS A 196 -3.55 2.16 20.39
N ASN A 197 -3.28 1.01 21.00
CA ASN A 197 -4.11 0.49 22.09
C ASN A 197 -3.77 1.20 23.42
N THR A 198 -4.01 2.50 23.48
CA THR A 198 -3.94 3.32 24.70
C THR A 198 -5.18 4.17 24.79
N PRO A 199 -5.69 4.49 26.00
CA PRO A 199 -6.89 5.30 26.16
C PRO A 199 -6.83 6.61 25.36
N ASP A 200 -5.75 7.37 25.49
CA ASP A 200 -5.59 8.67 24.83
C ASP A 200 -5.62 8.58 23.30
N ALA A 201 -4.97 7.52 22.74
CA ALA A 201 -4.92 7.35 21.29
C ALA A 201 -6.28 6.93 20.72
N LEU A 202 -7.02 6.08 21.43
CA LEU A 202 -8.36 5.68 21.05
C LEU A 202 -9.35 6.85 21.19
N GLU A 203 -9.27 7.61 22.28
CA GLU A 203 -10.07 8.82 22.45
C GLU A 203 -9.81 9.85 21.34
N ALA A 204 -8.55 10.15 21.07
CA ALA A 204 -8.18 11.08 20.00
C ALA A 204 -8.68 10.64 18.64
N HIS A 205 -8.62 9.32 18.35
CA HIS A 205 -9.14 8.74 17.11
C HIS A 205 -10.67 8.89 17.02
N MET A 206 -11.40 8.61 18.10
CA MET A 206 -12.85 8.76 18.14
C MET A 206 -13.29 10.24 18.05
N LYS A 207 -12.60 11.14 18.76
CA LYS A 207 -12.82 12.58 18.64
C LYS A 207 -12.62 13.05 17.18
N MET A 208 -11.56 12.56 16.52
CA MET A 208 -11.29 12.89 15.12
C MET A 208 -12.43 12.42 14.21
N LEU A 209 -12.92 11.21 14.35
CA LEU A 209 -14.07 10.70 13.56
C LEU A 209 -15.30 11.57 13.73
N LEU A 210 -15.59 11.98 14.97
CA LEU A 210 -16.75 12.81 15.32
C LEU A 210 -16.59 14.25 14.81
N GLU A 211 -15.42 14.88 15.01
CA GLU A 211 -15.19 16.28 14.63
C GLU A 211 -15.06 16.49 13.12
N LYS A 212 -14.47 15.51 12.42
CA LYS A 212 -14.34 15.54 10.95
C LYS A 212 -15.59 14.99 10.25
N GLU A 213 -16.57 14.52 11.00
CA GLU A 213 -17.81 13.94 10.44
C GLU A 213 -17.52 12.98 9.29
N CYS A 214 -16.56 12.06 9.50
CA CYS A 214 -16.10 11.16 8.46
C CYS A 214 -17.26 10.43 7.79
N SER A 215 -17.27 10.37 6.47
CA SER A 215 -18.36 9.75 5.70
C SER A 215 -18.52 8.25 6.02
N CYS A 216 -17.42 7.57 6.23
CA CYS A 216 -17.36 6.20 6.74
C CYS A 216 -15.99 5.92 7.35
N LEU A 217 -15.92 4.85 8.13
CA LEU A 217 -14.67 4.27 8.62
C LEU A 217 -14.39 2.96 7.87
N VAL A 218 -13.23 2.86 7.23
CA VAL A 218 -12.80 1.66 6.48
C VAL A 218 -11.64 1.01 7.20
N VAL A 219 -11.88 -0.17 7.77
CA VAL A 219 -10.89 -0.97 8.51
C VAL A 219 -10.41 -2.09 7.61
N LEU A 220 -9.17 -2.01 7.15
CA LEU A 220 -8.56 -2.94 6.20
C LEU A 220 -7.64 -4.00 6.85
N THR A 221 -7.60 -4.02 8.17
CA THR A 221 -6.83 -5.01 8.92
C THR A 221 -7.64 -6.29 9.04
N SER A 222 -7.11 -7.41 8.53
CA SER A 222 -7.81 -8.69 8.56
C SER A 222 -8.06 -9.20 9.99
N GLU A 223 -9.04 -10.09 10.16
CA GLU A 223 -9.36 -10.68 11.45
C GLU A 223 -8.18 -11.42 12.08
N ASP A 224 -7.46 -12.21 11.26
CA ASP A 224 -6.28 -12.96 11.71
C ASP A 224 -5.16 -12.02 12.17
N GLN A 225 -4.96 -10.90 11.47
CA GLN A 225 -3.96 -9.90 11.86
C GLN A 225 -4.37 -9.18 13.15
N MET A 226 -5.66 -8.89 13.31
CA MET A 226 -6.18 -8.30 14.54
C MET A 226 -5.92 -9.22 15.73
N GLN A 227 -6.20 -10.52 15.61
CA GLN A 227 -5.92 -11.51 16.61
C GLN A 227 -4.42 -11.63 16.91
N ALA A 228 -3.60 -11.85 15.88
CA ALA A 228 -2.15 -12.05 16.01
C ALA A 228 -1.44 -10.85 16.66
N LYS A 229 -1.92 -9.63 16.41
CA LYS A 229 -1.35 -8.37 16.94
C LYS A 229 -2.09 -7.84 18.17
N GLN A 230 -3.08 -8.55 18.68
CA GLN A 230 -3.91 -8.17 19.83
C GLN A 230 -4.47 -6.73 19.67
N LEU A 231 -5.00 -6.43 18.47
CA LEU A 231 -5.54 -5.12 18.16
C LEU A 231 -6.94 -4.98 18.79
N PRO A 232 -7.25 -3.84 19.44
CA PRO A 232 -8.57 -3.62 20.03
C PRO A 232 -9.63 -3.49 18.92
N PRO A 233 -10.74 -4.24 18.98
CA PRO A 233 -11.82 -4.12 18.00
C PRO A 233 -12.70 -2.90 18.28
N TYR A 234 -12.09 -1.73 18.40
CA TYR A 234 -12.66 -0.47 18.88
C TYR A 234 -13.91 -0.01 18.11
N PHE A 235 -14.10 -0.52 16.91
CA PHE A 235 -15.23 -0.20 16.02
C PHE A 235 -16.41 -1.19 16.19
N ARG A 236 -16.34 -2.12 17.13
CA ARG A 236 -17.37 -3.15 17.41
C ARG A 236 -17.83 -3.03 18.86
N GLY A 237 -19.12 -3.20 19.10
CA GLY A 237 -19.68 -3.16 20.44
C GLY A 237 -19.76 -1.75 21.04
N SER A 238 -19.83 -1.69 22.35
CA SER A 238 -20.00 -0.44 23.11
C SER A 238 -18.78 -0.16 23.96
N TYR A 239 -18.19 1.04 23.80
CA TYR A 239 -17.01 1.47 24.54
C TYR A 239 -17.15 2.91 25.02
N THR A 240 -16.35 3.26 26.02
CA THR A 240 -16.10 4.64 26.44
C THR A 240 -14.61 4.90 26.33
N PHE A 241 -14.26 5.90 25.54
CA PHE A 241 -12.89 6.37 25.32
C PHE A 241 -12.79 7.84 25.80
N GLY A 242 -12.35 8.03 27.05
CA GLY A 242 -12.40 9.34 27.67
C GLY A 242 -13.83 9.89 27.69
N GLU A 243 -14.04 11.01 27.01
CA GLU A 243 -15.36 11.66 26.88
C GLU A 243 -16.22 11.11 25.74
N VAL A 244 -15.68 10.25 24.87
CA VAL A 244 -16.40 9.73 23.72
C VAL A 244 -17.02 8.38 24.06
N HIS A 245 -18.33 8.27 23.89
CA HIS A 245 -19.07 7.03 23.98
C HIS A 245 -19.33 6.48 22.58
N THR A 246 -19.16 5.17 22.41
CA THR A 246 -19.45 4.49 21.14
C THR A 246 -20.41 3.34 21.35
N ASN A 247 -21.30 3.13 20.38
CA ASN A 247 -22.16 1.95 20.33
C ASN A 247 -22.28 1.50 18.86
N SER A 248 -21.78 0.31 18.57
CA SER A 248 -21.74 -0.22 17.21
C SER A 248 -22.72 -1.39 17.07
N GLN A 249 -23.56 -1.31 16.06
CA GLN A 249 -24.48 -2.39 15.71
C GLN A 249 -24.08 -2.97 14.33
N LYS A 250 -23.92 -4.28 14.26
CA LYS A 250 -23.71 -4.98 12.99
C LYS A 250 -24.96 -4.93 12.14
N VAL A 251 -24.88 -4.35 10.95
CA VAL A 251 -26.02 -4.15 10.04
C VAL A 251 -26.18 -5.35 9.12
N SER A 252 -25.07 -5.84 8.57
CA SER A 252 -25.08 -6.96 7.63
C SER A 252 -23.69 -7.59 7.55
N SER A 253 -23.64 -8.88 7.20
CA SER A 253 -22.46 -9.43 6.52
C SER A 253 -22.63 -9.04 5.06
N ALA A 254 -22.05 -7.94 4.64
CA ALA A 254 -22.13 -7.51 3.26
C ALA A 254 -21.51 -8.60 2.38
N SER A 255 -22.24 -8.99 1.37
CA SER A 255 -21.97 -10.05 0.40
C SER A 255 -20.54 -10.05 -0.16
N GLN A 256 -20.19 -10.97 -0.97
CA GLN A 256 -18.88 -11.48 -1.39
C GLN A 256 -18.34 -12.54 -0.41
N GLY A 257 -19.16 -13.55 -0.07
CA GLY A 257 -18.74 -14.65 0.79
C GLY A 257 -18.47 -14.28 2.25
N GLY A 258 -19.05 -13.18 2.76
CA GLY A 258 -18.86 -12.76 4.15
C GLY A 258 -17.52 -12.09 4.46
N ALA A 259 -16.78 -11.67 3.44
CA ALA A 259 -15.46 -11.05 3.58
C ALA A 259 -15.49 -9.64 4.17
N ILE A 260 -16.62 -8.93 4.06
CA ILE A 260 -16.80 -7.56 4.55
C ILE A 260 -17.95 -7.53 5.55
N ASP A 261 -17.68 -7.08 6.76
CA ASP A 261 -18.69 -6.79 7.75
C ASP A 261 -19.02 -5.29 7.76
N GLN A 262 -20.30 -4.95 7.89
CA GLN A 262 -20.76 -3.57 8.00
C GLN A 262 -21.36 -3.33 9.38
N TYR A 263 -21.01 -2.19 9.97
CA TYR A 263 -21.57 -1.72 11.24
C TYR A 263 -22.07 -0.29 11.09
N ASN A 264 -23.04 0.10 11.92
CA ASN A 264 -23.34 1.49 12.23
C ASN A 264 -22.77 1.78 13.61
N MET A 265 -21.76 2.64 13.69
CA MET A 265 -21.16 3.06 14.94
C MET A 265 -21.71 4.44 15.33
N HIS A 266 -22.48 4.47 16.39
CA HIS A 266 -22.94 5.72 17.00
C HIS A 266 -21.85 6.27 17.92
N LEU A 267 -21.47 7.51 17.72
CA LEU A 267 -20.47 8.27 18.47
C LEU A 267 -21.17 9.40 19.22
N SER A 268 -20.85 9.63 20.48
CA SER A 268 -21.35 10.78 21.23
C SER A 268 -20.28 11.36 22.16
N CYS A 269 -20.20 12.68 22.24
CA CYS A 269 -19.31 13.44 23.13
C CYS A 269 -19.98 14.76 23.50
N GLY A 270 -20.42 14.90 24.76
CA GLY A 270 -21.28 16.00 25.17
C GLY A 270 -22.58 16.03 24.37
N GLU A 271 -22.89 17.18 23.78
CA GLU A 271 -24.07 17.35 22.92
C GLU A 271 -23.88 16.86 21.49
N LYS A 272 -22.65 16.62 21.05
CA LYS A 272 -22.35 16.13 19.71
C LYS A 272 -22.66 14.64 19.60
N GLN A 273 -23.45 14.28 18.60
CA GLN A 273 -23.78 12.90 18.27
C GLN A 273 -23.64 12.68 16.78
N TYR A 274 -23.12 11.53 16.41
CA TYR A 274 -22.90 11.18 15.02
C TYR A 274 -22.91 9.68 14.80
N THR A 275 -23.52 9.20 13.72
CA THR A 275 -23.50 7.79 13.34
C THR A 275 -22.68 7.63 12.08
N ILE A 276 -21.60 6.84 12.16
CA ILE A 276 -20.70 6.56 11.06
C ILE A 276 -20.86 5.12 10.58
N PRO A 277 -21.04 4.87 9.26
CA PRO A 277 -20.92 3.54 8.69
C PRO A 277 -19.48 3.04 8.83
N VAL A 278 -19.33 1.78 9.24
CA VAL A 278 -18.03 1.11 9.34
C VAL A 278 -18.00 -0.07 8.37
N LEU A 279 -16.98 -0.15 7.53
CA LEU A 279 -16.71 -1.28 6.65
C LEU A 279 -15.43 -1.98 7.14
N HIS A 280 -15.57 -3.22 7.62
CA HIS A 280 -14.42 -4.03 8.03
C HIS A 280 -14.14 -5.15 7.02
N VAL A 281 -13.00 -5.09 6.37
CA VAL A 281 -12.53 -6.08 5.40
C VAL A 281 -11.71 -7.14 6.12
N LYS A 282 -12.30 -8.33 6.33
CA LYS A 282 -11.73 -9.39 7.18
C LYS A 282 -10.64 -10.23 6.52
N ASN A 283 -10.59 -10.26 5.20
CA ASN A 283 -9.77 -11.17 4.39
C ASN A 283 -8.65 -10.47 3.61
N TRP A 284 -8.30 -9.22 3.94
CA TRP A 284 -7.20 -8.53 3.29
C TRP A 284 -5.90 -8.74 4.08
N SER A 285 -5.13 -9.74 3.66
CA SER A 285 -3.83 -10.03 4.28
C SER A 285 -2.83 -8.91 4.02
N ASP A 286 -1.88 -8.76 4.95
CA ASP A 286 -0.83 -7.74 4.83
C ASP A 286 0.08 -8.03 3.62
N HIS A 287 0.54 -6.98 2.96
CA HIS A 287 1.38 -7.06 1.76
C HIS A 287 0.80 -7.89 0.61
N GLN A 288 -0.51 -8.17 0.61
CA GLN A 288 -1.18 -8.91 -0.46
C GLN A 288 -2.26 -8.02 -1.11
N PRO A 289 -2.60 -8.28 -2.39
CA PRO A 289 -3.80 -7.70 -2.98
C PRO A 289 -5.05 -8.31 -2.34
N LEU A 290 -6.20 -7.67 -2.50
CA LEU A 290 -7.49 -8.33 -2.25
C LEU A 290 -7.63 -9.58 -3.13
N PRO A 291 -8.42 -10.59 -2.70
CA PRO A 291 -8.60 -11.82 -3.47
C PRO A 291 -9.10 -11.62 -4.91
N SER A 292 -9.82 -10.54 -5.18
CA SER A 292 -10.24 -10.17 -6.53
C SER A 292 -10.30 -8.66 -6.73
N THR A 293 -10.15 -8.24 -7.99
CA THR A 293 -10.34 -6.84 -8.41
C THR A 293 -11.79 -6.39 -8.21
N ASP A 294 -12.77 -7.28 -8.47
CA ASP A 294 -14.19 -7.00 -8.26
C ASP A 294 -14.50 -6.70 -6.79
N GLN A 295 -13.80 -7.35 -5.86
CA GLN A 295 -13.95 -7.05 -4.43
C GLN A 295 -13.42 -5.66 -4.07
N LEU A 296 -12.31 -5.24 -4.68
CA LEU A 296 -11.76 -3.89 -4.50
C LEU A 296 -12.71 -2.84 -5.09
N GLU A 297 -13.24 -3.09 -6.28
CA GLU A 297 -14.22 -2.22 -6.94
C GLU A 297 -15.51 -2.11 -6.12
N TYR A 298 -16.07 -3.24 -5.67
CA TYR A 298 -17.24 -3.27 -4.80
C TYR A 298 -17.02 -2.46 -3.51
N LEU A 299 -15.85 -2.62 -2.86
CA LEU A 299 -15.52 -1.87 -1.66
C LEU A 299 -15.47 -0.37 -1.94
N ALA A 300 -14.87 0.04 -3.06
CA ALA A 300 -14.82 1.44 -3.48
C ALA A 300 -16.22 2.03 -3.71
N ASP A 301 -17.11 1.29 -4.34
CA ASP A 301 -18.51 1.68 -4.52
C ASP A 301 -19.24 1.85 -3.19
N ARG A 302 -19.01 0.92 -2.24
CA ARG A 302 -19.61 1.01 -0.89
C ARG A 302 -19.15 2.26 -0.14
N VAL A 303 -17.87 2.61 -0.23
CA VAL A 303 -17.31 3.83 0.39
C VAL A 303 -17.92 5.07 -0.26
N LYS A 304 -17.98 5.13 -1.58
CA LYS A 304 -18.60 6.27 -2.31
C LYS A 304 -20.09 6.44 -1.97
N ASN A 305 -20.82 5.34 -1.93
CA ASN A 305 -22.25 5.37 -1.59
C ASN A 305 -22.48 5.81 -0.13
N SER A 306 -21.54 5.54 0.78
CA SER A 306 -21.61 6.05 2.15
C SER A 306 -21.49 7.57 2.21
N ASN A 307 -20.78 8.18 1.26
CA ASN A 307 -20.69 9.64 1.13
C ASN A 307 -22.01 10.27 0.66
N GLN A 308 -22.77 9.58 -0.18
CA GLN A 308 -24.01 10.09 -0.79
C GLN A 308 -25.23 9.93 0.13
N ASN A 309 -25.27 8.85 0.91
CA ASN A 309 -26.38 8.56 1.83
C ASN A 309 -26.16 9.20 3.19
N GLY A 310 -25.94 10.53 3.20
CA GLY A 310 -25.65 11.28 4.43
C GLY A 310 -26.54 10.88 5.61
N ALA A 311 -25.93 10.76 6.80
CA ALA A 311 -26.68 10.59 8.03
C ALA A 311 -27.72 11.74 8.17
N PRO A 312 -28.91 11.47 8.76
CA PRO A 312 -29.91 12.49 8.97
C PRO A 312 -29.29 13.72 9.64
N GLY A 313 -29.41 14.89 9.03
CA GLY A 313 -28.86 16.15 9.54
C GLY A 313 -27.59 16.66 8.81
N ARG A 314 -27.05 15.94 7.81
CA ARG A 314 -25.94 16.45 6.99
C ARG A 314 -26.39 17.44 5.92
N SER A 315 -25.64 18.53 5.82
CA SER A 315 -25.67 19.40 4.64
C SER A 315 -25.07 18.67 3.43
N SER A 316 -25.68 18.81 2.26
CA SER A 316 -25.31 18.13 1.01
C SER A 316 -24.00 18.65 0.38
N SER A 317 -22.91 18.76 1.11
CA SER A 317 -21.66 19.24 0.55
C SER A 317 -20.58 18.16 0.52
N ASP A 318 -19.80 18.11 -0.56
CA ASP A 318 -18.68 17.22 -0.89
C ASP A 318 -17.52 17.15 0.14
N LYS A 319 -17.79 17.45 1.41
CA LYS A 319 -16.78 17.75 2.42
C LYS A 319 -16.41 16.59 3.34
N TYR A 320 -17.18 15.52 3.33
CA TYR A 320 -16.98 14.43 4.30
C TYR A 320 -16.11 13.33 3.73
N LEU A 321 -14.88 13.24 4.18
CA LEU A 321 -13.92 12.26 3.71
C LEU A 321 -14.10 10.92 4.44
N PRO A 322 -13.88 9.79 3.77
CA PRO A 322 -13.77 8.51 4.45
C PRO A 322 -12.48 8.48 5.28
N MET A 323 -12.54 7.90 6.47
CA MET A 323 -11.35 7.52 7.23
C MET A 323 -10.95 6.10 6.86
N ILE A 324 -9.75 5.92 6.32
CA ILE A 324 -9.22 4.62 5.87
C ILE A 324 -7.97 4.28 6.64
N HIS A 325 -7.91 3.10 7.21
CA HIS A 325 -6.68 2.58 7.80
C HIS A 325 -6.54 1.07 7.65
N CYS A 326 -5.30 0.61 7.63
CA CYS A 326 -4.88 -0.77 7.83
C CYS A 326 -4.04 -0.84 9.12
N LEU A 327 -3.06 -1.74 9.21
CA LEU A 327 -2.15 -1.75 10.36
C LEU A 327 -1.23 -0.52 10.34
N ASP A 328 -0.48 -0.32 9.26
CA ASP A 328 0.53 0.74 9.12
C ASP A 328 -0.04 2.03 8.50
N GLY A 329 -1.13 1.91 7.75
CA GLY A 329 -1.77 3.04 7.08
C GLY A 329 -1.05 3.49 5.82
N VAL A 330 -0.41 2.56 5.08
CA VAL A 330 0.38 2.84 3.87
C VAL A 330 -0.04 1.97 2.68
N GLY A 331 0.20 0.66 2.65
CA GLY A 331 -0.08 -0.23 1.53
C GLY A 331 -1.58 -0.32 1.21
N ARG A 332 -2.32 -1.15 1.97
CA ARG A 332 -3.78 -1.37 1.80
C ARG A 332 -4.58 -0.06 1.86
N THR A 333 -4.18 0.86 2.75
CA THR A 333 -4.81 2.19 2.88
C THR A 333 -4.65 3.00 1.61
N GLY A 334 -3.44 3.08 1.05
CA GLY A 334 -3.19 3.76 -0.21
C GLY A 334 -3.92 3.11 -1.38
N THR A 335 -3.96 1.78 -1.43
CA THR A 335 -4.67 1.02 -2.46
C THR A 335 -6.17 1.34 -2.45
N MET A 336 -6.79 1.35 -1.28
CA MET A 336 -8.20 1.69 -1.15
C MET A 336 -8.47 3.14 -1.55
N ALA A 337 -7.64 4.09 -1.12
CA ALA A 337 -7.78 5.49 -1.50
C ALA A 337 -7.59 5.70 -3.02
N ALA A 338 -6.61 5.00 -3.64
CA ALA A 338 -6.39 5.05 -5.09
C ALA A 338 -7.56 4.43 -5.87
N ALA A 339 -8.19 3.39 -5.35
CA ALA A 339 -9.40 2.83 -5.93
C ALA A 339 -10.57 3.85 -5.97
N LEU A 340 -10.68 4.72 -4.95
CA LEU A 340 -11.66 5.81 -4.96
C LEU A 340 -11.37 6.82 -6.08
N VAL A 341 -10.10 7.18 -6.28
CA VAL A 341 -9.70 8.07 -7.39
C VAL A 341 -10.07 7.46 -8.74
N LEU A 342 -9.81 6.17 -8.95
CA LEU A 342 -10.16 5.48 -10.19
C LEU A 342 -11.67 5.39 -10.42
N LYS A 343 -12.46 5.25 -9.37
CA LYS A 343 -13.94 5.26 -9.47
C LYS A 343 -14.49 6.65 -9.79
N ASP A 344 -13.78 7.72 -9.44
CA ASP A 344 -14.12 9.09 -9.84
C ASP A 344 -13.69 9.38 -11.28
N ASN A 345 -12.50 8.97 -11.64
CA ASN A 345 -11.96 9.13 -12.98
C ASN A 345 -11.05 7.96 -13.37
N PRO A 346 -11.54 6.98 -14.15
CA PRO A 346 -10.77 5.84 -14.62
C PRO A 346 -9.53 6.21 -15.46
N HIS A 347 -9.47 7.43 -16.03
CA HIS A 347 -8.31 7.91 -16.79
C HIS A 347 -7.21 8.51 -15.92
N SER A 348 -7.36 8.54 -14.60
CA SER A 348 -6.34 9.07 -13.69
C SER A 348 -5.01 8.33 -13.85
N ASN A 349 -3.90 9.09 -13.85
CA ASN A 349 -2.57 8.51 -13.87
C ASN A 349 -2.21 7.93 -12.49
N LEU A 350 -2.16 6.61 -12.37
CA LEU A 350 -1.86 5.92 -11.11
C LEU A 350 -0.48 6.24 -10.53
N GLU A 351 0.52 6.54 -11.37
CA GLU A 351 1.84 6.97 -10.89
C GLU A 351 1.75 8.36 -10.25
N GLN A 352 0.94 9.25 -10.82
CA GLN A 352 0.67 10.56 -10.22
C GLN A 352 -0.12 10.42 -8.92
N VAL A 353 -1.14 9.55 -8.87
CA VAL A 353 -1.88 9.24 -7.62
C VAL A 353 -0.90 8.78 -6.53
N ARG A 354 0.03 7.89 -6.87
CA ARG A 354 1.06 7.41 -5.94
C ARG A 354 1.97 8.55 -5.46
N ALA A 355 2.42 9.41 -6.37
CA ALA A 355 3.26 10.56 -6.03
C ALA A 355 2.53 11.52 -5.08
N ASP A 356 1.31 11.92 -5.41
CA ASP A 356 0.50 12.84 -4.61
C ASP A 356 0.19 12.27 -3.21
N PHE A 357 -0.08 10.95 -3.12
CA PHE A 357 -0.31 10.31 -1.82
C PHE A 357 0.97 10.21 -0.97
N ARG A 358 2.12 10.02 -1.61
CA ARG A 358 3.42 10.06 -0.93
C ARG A 358 3.71 11.44 -0.40
N ASP A 359 3.46 12.46 -1.18
CA ASP A 359 3.59 13.87 -0.76
C ASP A 359 2.59 14.21 0.35
N SER A 360 1.38 13.66 0.28
CA SER A 360 0.35 13.90 1.29
C SER A 360 0.63 13.21 2.63
N ARG A 361 1.31 12.06 2.66
CA ARG A 361 1.49 11.31 3.90
C ARG A 361 2.94 10.90 4.14
N ASN A 362 3.47 9.97 3.37
CA ASN A 362 4.86 9.52 3.45
C ASN A 362 5.24 8.70 2.20
N ASN A 363 6.55 8.55 1.98
CA ASN A 363 7.13 7.88 0.83
C ASN A 363 6.78 6.38 0.69
N ARG A 364 6.18 5.77 1.71
CA ARG A 364 5.75 4.36 1.68
C ARG A 364 4.32 4.17 1.13
N MET A 365 3.57 5.25 0.86
CA MET A 365 2.22 5.11 0.32
C MET A 365 2.24 4.34 -1.00
N LEU A 366 1.32 3.35 -1.13
CA LEU A 366 1.26 2.43 -2.28
C LEU A 366 2.59 1.70 -2.53
N GLU A 367 3.24 1.21 -1.44
CA GLU A 367 4.54 0.53 -1.53
C GLU A 367 4.44 -0.88 -2.13
N ASP A 368 3.31 -1.55 -1.96
CA ASP A 368 3.12 -2.93 -2.40
C ASP A 368 2.84 -3.02 -3.90
N ALA A 369 3.76 -3.64 -4.64
CA ALA A 369 3.64 -3.79 -6.09
C ALA A 369 2.44 -4.65 -6.50
N SER A 370 2.13 -5.71 -5.75
CA SER A 370 0.96 -6.57 -6.03
C SER A 370 -0.36 -5.81 -5.92
N GLN A 371 -0.48 -4.94 -4.92
CA GLN A 371 -1.62 -4.05 -4.74
C GLN A 371 -1.70 -3.01 -5.86
N PHE A 372 -0.56 -2.48 -6.28
CA PHE A 372 -0.51 -1.53 -7.41
C PHE A 372 -0.87 -2.18 -8.75
N VAL A 373 -0.47 -3.43 -8.98
CA VAL A 373 -0.90 -4.22 -10.15
C VAL A 373 -2.42 -4.47 -10.11
N GLN A 374 -3.00 -4.72 -8.94
CA GLN A 374 -4.44 -4.85 -8.80
C GLN A 374 -5.18 -3.56 -9.16
N LEU A 375 -4.65 -2.39 -8.79
CA LEU A 375 -5.21 -1.09 -9.21
C LEU A 375 -5.15 -0.91 -10.73
N LYS A 376 -4.06 -1.30 -11.38
CA LYS A 376 -3.97 -1.27 -12.85
C LYS A 376 -4.99 -2.18 -13.51
N ALA A 377 -5.24 -3.36 -12.94
CA ALA A 377 -6.28 -4.28 -13.41
C ALA A 377 -7.68 -3.67 -13.23
N MET A 378 -7.98 -3.08 -12.08
CA MET A 378 -9.24 -2.37 -11.83
C MET A 378 -9.42 -1.20 -12.81
N GLN A 379 -8.39 -0.41 -13.06
CA GLN A 379 -8.43 0.68 -14.03
C GLN A 379 -8.81 0.18 -15.42
N ALA A 380 -8.19 -0.91 -15.89
CA ALA A 380 -8.49 -1.51 -17.17
C ALA A 380 -9.96 -1.98 -17.28
N GLN A 381 -10.49 -2.61 -16.22
CA GLN A 381 -11.91 -3.00 -16.15
C GLN A 381 -12.84 -1.79 -16.26
N LEU A 382 -12.58 -0.74 -15.49
CA LEU A 382 -13.40 0.48 -15.50
C LEU A 382 -13.41 1.16 -16.87
N LEU A 383 -12.28 1.20 -17.56
CA LEU A 383 -12.17 1.77 -18.90
C LEU A 383 -12.96 0.95 -19.94
N MET A 384 -13.01 -0.38 -19.81
CA MET A 384 -13.81 -1.22 -20.69
C MET A 384 -15.32 -0.99 -20.49
N THR A 385 -15.76 -0.83 -19.24
CA THR A 385 -17.17 -0.60 -18.92
C THR A 385 -17.66 0.79 -19.29
N THR A 386 -16.78 1.79 -19.37
CA THR A 386 -17.14 3.15 -19.80
C THR A 386 -17.12 3.34 -21.31
N ALA A 387 -16.52 2.43 -22.07
CA ALA A 387 -16.45 2.46 -23.54
C ALA A 387 -17.60 1.71 -24.24
N SER A 388 -18.41 0.96 -23.47
CA SER A 388 -19.63 0.25 -23.90
C SER A 388 -20.87 1.07 -23.61
#